data_bd53f5f0baac59040a5ab3584e9403bc
#
_entry.id   bd53f5f0baac59040a5ab3584e9403bc
#
_cell.length_a   1.000
_cell.length_b   1.000
_cell.length_c   1.000
_cell.angle_alpha   90.00
_cell.angle_beta   90.00
_cell.angle_gamma   90.00
#
_symmetry.space_group_name_H-M   'P 1'
#
loop_
_entity.id
_entity.type
_entity.pdbx_description
1 polymer ?
#
loop_
_entity_poly.entity_id
_entity_poly.type
_entity_poly.pdbx_seq_one_letter_code
_entity_poly.pdbx_strand_id
1 'polypeptide(L)'
;AVNMINNKVNLCFSKKAAGILLAATSFLVMACSENVKELSTLSTNELGITIPDGQSREYSYTDKNGGFYYGMTSTDDWGDWYAGWNIYAKRIFADYRLYVDGEKLLRENARTSVYPDKLVRRYEKAVETFCLVDEPKLLYVRMDSVQGKQISFMLMGENVVDARKDGNSVLYTTKESPENVIRIAPVAEAGIEFADNLITVPVAAGGFLIAFGTEEDSRQAIDGFRKEGEK
;
A
#
# COMPACT_ATOMS: atom_id res chain seq x y z
N ALA A 1 -5.15 -34.90 -54.40
CA ALA A 1 -4.40 -36.09 -54.00
C ALA A 1 -3.08 -35.63 -53.39
N VAL A 2 -2.98 -35.58 -52.09
CA VAL A 2 -1.72 -35.29 -51.35
C VAL A 2 -1.40 -36.53 -50.53
N ASN A 3 -0.32 -37.20 -50.86
CA ASN A 3 0.23 -38.36 -50.18
C ASN A 3 0.76 -37.94 -48.79
N MET A 4 0.19 -38.50 -47.71
CA MET A 4 0.83 -38.49 -46.38
C MET A 4 1.88 -39.61 -46.33
N ILE A 5 3.13 -39.21 -46.16
CA ILE A 5 4.24 -40.13 -45.86
C ILE A 5 4.29 -40.29 -44.33
N ASN A 6 3.90 -41.45 -43.86
CA ASN A 6 4.04 -41.88 -42.46
C ASN A 6 5.49 -42.38 -42.24
N ASN A 7 6.35 -41.53 -41.68
CA ASN A 7 7.65 -41.98 -41.17
C ASN A 7 7.52 -42.36 -39.67
N LYS A 8 7.37 -43.67 -39.44
CA LYS A 8 7.57 -44.24 -38.11
C LYS A 8 9.07 -44.31 -37.81
N VAL A 9 9.58 -43.41 -37.01
CA VAL A 9 10.91 -43.51 -36.40
C VAL A 9 10.80 -44.42 -35.19
N ASN A 10 11.29 -45.64 -35.32
CA ASN A 10 11.46 -46.57 -34.18
C ASN A 10 12.71 -46.15 -33.42
N LEU A 11 12.50 -45.39 -32.32
CA LEU A 11 13.54 -45.08 -31.32
C LEU A 11 13.65 -46.28 -30.36
N CYS A 12 14.65 -47.13 -30.61
CA CYS A 12 15.02 -48.20 -29.70
C CYS A 12 15.83 -47.62 -28.53
N PHE A 13 15.17 -47.16 -27.45
CA PHE A 13 15.86 -46.76 -26.25
C PHE A 13 16.26 -47.99 -25.44
N SER A 14 17.54 -48.15 -25.18
CA SER A 14 18.07 -49.19 -24.26
C SER A 14 17.51 -48.94 -22.88
N LYS A 15 17.10 -50.02 -22.20
CA LYS A 15 16.53 -49.98 -20.83
C LYS A 15 17.44 -49.25 -19.80
N LYS A 16 18.72 -49.14 -20.06
CA LYS A 16 19.67 -48.40 -19.22
C LYS A 16 19.57 -46.90 -19.36
N ALA A 17 19.24 -46.37 -20.55
CA ALA A 17 19.08 -44.93 -20.76
C ALA A 17 17.78 -44.39 -20.13
N ALA A 18 16.72 -45.19 -20.09
CA ALA A 18 15.47 -44.81 -19.46
C ALA A 18 15.60 -44.63 -17.95
N GLY A 19 16.44 -45.42 -17.27
CA GLY A 19 16.67 -45.31 -15.83
C GLY A 19 17.41 -44.01 -15.42
N ILE A 20 18.36 -43.58 -16.24
CA ILE A 20 19.12 -42.34 -15.97
C ILE A 20 18.24 -41.11 -16.23
N LEU A 21 17.37 -41.14 -17.23
CA LEU A 21 16.46 -40.02 -17.51
C LEU A 21 15.41 -39.82 -16.42
N LEU A 22 14.87 -40.91 -15.85
CA LEU A 22 13.91 -40.86 -14.72
C LEU A 22 14.57 -40.33 -13.44
N ALA A 23 15.82 -40.70 -13.16
CA ALA A 23 16.55 -40.19 -12.00
C ALA A 23 16.86 -38.69 -12.13
N ALA A 24 17.25 -38.22 -13.32
CA ALA A 24 17.50 -36.80 -13.55
C ALA A 24 16.25 -35.92 -13.45
N THR A 25 15.10 -36.39 -13.96
CA THR A 25 13.84 -35.66 -13.81
C THR A 25 13.32 -35.63 -12.38
N SER A 26 13.52 -36.70 -11.60
CA SER A 26 13.15 -36.73 -10.19
C SER A 26 14.00 -35.75 -9.35
N PHE A 27 15.29 -35.62 -9.63
CA PHE A 27 16.15 -34.64 -8.98
C PHE A 27 15.77 -33.18 -9.30
N LEU A 28 15.41 -32.89 -10.55
CA LEU A 28 14.96 -31.55 -10.97
C LEU A 28 13.63 -31.15 -10.29
N VAL A 29 12.69 -32.10 -10.15
CA VAL A 29 11.41 -31.82 -9.50
C VAL A 29 11.60 -31.63 -7.98
N MET A 30 12.50 -32.38 -7.33
CA MET A 30 12.82 -32.18 -5.93
C MET A 30 13.49 -30.81 -5.67
N ALA A 31 14.45 -30.42 -6.51
CA ALA A 31 15.11 -29.11 -6.36
C ALA A 31 14.13 -27.93 -6.52
N CYS A 32 13.16 -28.04 -7.43
CA CYS A 32 12.10 -27.02 -7.57
C CYS A 32 11.14 -27.00 -6.38
N SER A 33 10.80 -28.18 -5.79
CA SER A 33 9.87 -28.25 -4.66
C SER A 33 10.49 -27.72 -3.35
N GLU A 34 11.79 -27.90 -3.14
CA GLU A 34 12.46 -27.35 -1.95
C GLU A 34 12.56 -25.82 -2.01
N ASN A 35 12.89 -25.24 -3.17
CA ASN A 35 12.94 -23.79 -3.34
C ASN A 35 11.56 -23.15 -3.21
N VAL A 36 10.48 -23.78 -3.70
CA VAL A 36 9.12 -23.27 -3.54
C VAL A 36 8.65 -23.34 -2.08
N LYS A 37 9.08 -24.37 -1.34
CA LYS A 37 8.73 -24.52 0.07
C LYS A 37 9.44 -23.49 0.96
N GLU A 38 10.68 -23.14 0.62
CA GLU A 38 11.47 -22.11 1.31
C GLU A 38 10.89 -20.72 1.09
N LEU A 39 10.46 -20.37 -0.13
CA LEU A 39 9.77 -19.11 -0.42
C LEU A 39 8.42 -18.98 0.30
N SER A 40 7.68 -20.06 0.48
CA SER A 40 6.37 -20.05 1.13
C SER A 40 6.44 -19.88 2.66
N THR A 41 7.63 -19.96 3.25
CA THR A 41 7.84 -19.78 4.71
C THR A 41 8.35 -18.38 5.08
N LEU A 42 8.75 -17.55 4.09
CA LEU A 42 9.19 -16.19 4.36
C LEU A 42 8.00 -15.32 4.78
N SER A 43 8.15 -14.59 5.88
CA SER A 43 7.17 -13.57 6.26
C SER A 43 7.26 -12.36 5.32
N THR A 44 6.19 -11.60 5.19
CA THR A 44 6.19 -10.36 4.38
C THR A 44 7.27 -9.39 4.81
N ASN A 45 7.64 -9.39 6.11
CA ASN A 45 8.71 -8.55 6.64
C ASN A 45 10.11 -8.95 6.15
N GLU A 46 10.33 -10.19 5.75
CA GLU A 46 11.61 -10.67 5.20
C GLU A 46 11.74 -10.35 3.70
N LEU A 47 10.65 -10.01 3.04
CA LEU A 47 10.61 -9.65 1.61
C LEU A 47 10.80 -8.14 1.36
N GLY A 48 11.15 -7.37 2.39
CA GLY A 48 11.31 -5.92 2.29
C GLY A 48 12.55 -5.52 1.49
N ILE A 49 12.39 -4.52 0.63
CA ILE A 49 13.46 -3.89 -0.15
C ILE A 49 13.72 -2.50 0.43
N THR A 50 14.91 -2.28 0.99
CA THR A 50 15.31 -0.95 1.45
C THR A 50 15.85 -0.15 0.26
N ILE A 51 15.33 1.05 0.07
CA ILE A 51 15.78 1.96 -0.98
C ILE A 51 17.08 2.61 -0.52
N PRO A 52 18.15 2.60 -1.34
CA PRO A 52 19.42 3.25 -1.01
C PRO A 52 19.24 4.76 -0.81
N ASP A 53 20.01 5.34 0.10
CA ASP A 53 20.00 6.76 0.40
C ASP A 53 20.25 7.60 -0.87
N GLY A 54 19.52 8.71 -1.00
CA GLY A 54 19.58 9.59 -2.17
C GLY A 54 18.93 9.04 -3.44
N GLN A 55 18.30 7.86 -3.38
CA GLN A 55 17.51 7.31 -4.48
C GLN A 55 16.02 7.41 -4.20
N SER A 56 15.24 7.60 -5.25
CA SER A 56 13.78 7.49 -5.21
C SER A 56 13.33 6.43 -6.22
N ARG A 57 12.30 5.68 -5.86
CA ARG A 57 11.69 4.64 -6.70
C ARG A 57 10.17 4.81 -6.68
N GLU A 58 9.57 4.46 -7.78
CA GLU A 58 8.13 4.30 -7.87
C GLU A 58 7.68 3.08 -7.08
N TYR A 59 6.51 3.18 -6.47
CA TYR A 59 5.84 2.03 -5.86
C TYR A 59 4.33 2.09 -6.14
N SER A 60 3.71 0.93 -6.18
CA SER A 60 2.26 0.82 -6.28
C SER A 60 1.77 -0.32 -5.40
N TYR A 61 0.67 -0.05 -4.68
CA TYR A 61 -0.12 -1.06 -3.99
C TYR A 61 -1.49 -1.12 -4.61
N THR A 62 -2.04 -2.32 -4.74
CA THR A 62 -3.38 -2.53 -5.30
C THR A 62 -4.24 -3.26 -4.28
N ASP A 63 -5.52 -2.89 -4.20
CA ASP A 63 -6.53 -3.66 -3.51
C ASP A 63 -7.20 -4.68 -4.45
N LYS A 64 -8.06 -5.53 -3.92
CA LYS A 64 -8.82 -6.52 -4.72
C LYS A 64 -10.06 -5.94 -5.39
N ASN A 65 -10.35 -4.64 -5.17
CA ASN A 65 -11.60 -3.98 -5.53
C ASN A 65 -11.43 -2.85 -6.56
N GLY A 66 -10.34 -2.89 -7.35
CA GLY A 66 -10.05 -1.93 -8.41
C GLY A 66 -9.49 -0.60 -7.90
N GLY A 67 -8.97 -0.57 -6.69
CA GLY A 67 -8.21 0.54 -6.13
C GLY A 67 -6.70 0.30 -6.23
N PHE A 68 -5.94 1.39 -6.38
CA PHE A 68 -4.49 1.37 -6.25
C PHE A 68 -3.97 2.69 -5.71
N TYR A 69 -2.85 2.62 -5.02
CA TYR A 69 -2.06 3.79 -4.65
C TYR A 69 -0.74 3.76 -5.40
N TYR A 70 -0.38 4.87 -6.03
CA TYR A 70 0.86 5.02 -6.79
C TYR A 70 1.64 6.24 -6.30
N GLY A 71 2.92 6.06 -6.00
CA GLY A 71 3.73 7.13 -5.42
C GLY A 71 5.23 6.91 -5.56
N MET A 72 5.98 7.88 -5.02
CA MET A 72 7.43 7.85 -4.94
C MET A 72 7.89 7.58 -3.50
N THR A 73 8.99 6.83 -3.36
CA THR A 73 9.50 6.45 -2.03
C THR A 73 10.08 7.64 -1.27
N SER A 74 10.81 8.51 -1.93
CA SER A 74 11.71 9.47 -1.28
C SER A 74 11.65 10.88 -1.90
N THR A 75 10.48 11.28 -2.41
CA THR A 75 10.24 12.67 -2.84
C THR A 75 8.84 13.11 -2.52
N ASP A 76 8.70 14.38 -2.18
CA ASP A 76 7.42 15.04 -1.96
C ASP A 76 6.92 15.74 -3.22
N ASP A 77 7.80 16.00 -4.19
CA ASP A 77 7.49 16.73 -5.41
C ASP A 77 7.41 15.72 -6.57
N TRP A 78 6.21 15.20 -6.77
CA TRP A 78 5.95 14.28 -7.85
C TRP A 78 4.59 14.53 -8.49
N GLY A 79 4.65 14.97 -9.74
CA GLY A 79 3.51 15.47 -10.51
C GLY A 79 2.92 14.47 -11.51
N ASP A 80 3.07 13.15 -11.33
CA ASP A 80 2.44 12.19 -12.24
C ASP A 80 0.93 12.22 -12.12
N TRP A 81 0.25 12.09 -13.25
CA TRP A 81 -1.20 12.17 -13.29
C TRP A 81 -1.90 10.99 -12.61
N TYR A 82 -1.22 9.85 -12.45
CA TYR A 82 -1.68 8.70 -11.67
C TYR A 82 -1.27 8.74 -10.20
N ALA A 83 -0.50 9.76 -9.78
CA ALA A 83 -0.06 9.88 -8.39
C ALA A 83 -1.24 9.86 -7.42
N GLY A 84 -1.05 9.16 -6.30
CA GLY A 84 -2.01 9.08 -5.22
C GLY A 84 -2.95 7.88 -5.26
N TRP A 85 -4.07 8.03 -4.62
CA TRP A 85 -5.10 6.99 -4.53
C TRP A 85 -6.09 7.08 -5.68
N ASN A 86 -6.25 5.98 -6.39
CA ASN A 86 -7.13 5.83 -7.54
C ASN A 86 -8.09 4.67 -7.32
N ILE A 87 -9.35 4.83 -7.69
CA ILE A 87 -10.39 3.81 -7.61
C ILE A 87 -11.17 3.83 -8.93
N TYR A 88 -11.23 2.70 -9.63
CA TYR A 88 -11.88 2.57 -10.94
C TYR A 88 -11.47 3.67 -11.94
N ALA A 89 -10.15 3.91 -12.06
CA ALA A 89 -9.54 4.94 -12.91
C ALA A 89 -9.92 6.40 -12.57
N LYS A 90 -10.55 6.65 -11.41
CA LYS A 90 -10.76 7.99 -10.87
C LYS A 90 -9.74 8.27 -9.78
N ARG A 91 -9.03 9.39 -9.87
CA ARG A 91 -8.12 9.82 -8.81
C ARG A 91 -8.91 10.39 -7.63
N ILE A 92 -8.78 9.77 -6.47
CA ILE A 92 -9.45 10.19 -5.23
C ILE A 92 -8.71 11.39 -4.63
N PHE A 93 -7.38 11.26 -4.46
CA PHE A 93 -6.49 12.37 -4.11
C PHE A 93 -5.07 12.09 -4.61
N ALA A 94 -4.26 13.14 -4.76
CA ALA A 94 -2.94 13.02 -5.37
C ALA A 94 -1.85 12.56 -4.40
N ASP A 95 -1.88 13.03 -3.15
CA ASP A 95 -0.85 12.71 -2.15
C ASP A 95 -1.29 13.21 -0.76
N TYR A 96 -0.45 13.00 0.23
CA TYR A 96 -0.60 13.55 1.58
C TYR A 96 0.74 14.03 2.14
N ARG A 97 0.67 14.86 3.17
CA ARG A 97 1.83 15.33 3.93
C ARG A 97 1.62 15.07 5.40
N LEU A 98 2.70 14.71 6.08
CA LEU A 98 2.72 14.47 7.52
C LEU A 98 3.59 15.49 8.22
N TYR A 99 3.20 15.82 9.45
CA TYR A 99 3.89 16.77 10.30
C TYR A 99 3.97 16.24 11.72
N VAL A 100 5.02 16.60 12.45
CA VAL A 100 5.18 16.37 13.90
C VAL A 100 5.39 17.73 14.55
N ASP A 101 4.52 18.11 15.49
CA ASP A 101 4.53 19.41 16.16
C ASP A 101 4.65 20.61 15.18
N GLY A 102 3.97 20.52 14.02
CA GLY A 102 3.96 21.53 12.96
C GLY A 102 5.16 21.48 12.01
N GLU A 103 6.17 20.64 12.25
CA GLU A 103 7.31 20.43 11.36
C GLU A 103 7.02 19.34 10.33
N LYS A 104 7.14 19.66 9.04
CA LYS A 104 6.90 18.72 7.95
C LYS A 104 7.92 17.59 7.94
N LEU A 105 7.47 16.37 7.82
CA LEU A 105 8.31 15.20 7.58
C LEU A 105 8.66 15.13 6.09
N LEU A 106 9.91 15.42 5.75
CA LEU A 106 10.41 15.42 4.36
C LEU A 106 10.80 13.99 3.96
N ARG A 107 10.16 13.45 2.92
CA ARG A 107 10.39 12.07 2.44
C ARG A 107 11.81 11.84 1.94
N GLU A 108 12.47 12.86 1.40
CA GLU A 108 13.88 12.80 0.99
C GLU A 108 14.84 12.55 2.15
N ASN A 109 14.42 12.85 3.38
CA ASN A 109 15.21 12.62 4.60
C ASN A 109 14.85 11.29 5.29
N ALA A 110 13.94 10.50 4.70
CA ALA A 110 13.52 9.23 5.27
C ALA A 110 14.28 8.06 4.65
N ARG A 111 14.65 7.10 5.49
CA ARG A 111 15.05 5.77 5.02
C ARG A 111 13.80 4.95 4.72
N THR A 112 13.58 4.64 3.45
CA THR A 112 12.37 3.96 3.00
C THR A 112 12.61 2.50 2.72
N SER A 113 11.68 1.65 3.17
CA SER A 113 11.62 0.21 2.84
C SER A 113 10.24 -0.12 2.25
N VAL A 114 10.25 -0.85 1.15
CA VAL A 114 9.04 -1.31 0.44
C VAL A 114 8.86 -2.79 0.70
N TYR A 115 7.70 -3.18 1.21
CA TYR A 115 7.29 -4.55 1.47
C TYR A 115 6.13 -4.93 0.54
N PRO A 116 5.78 -6.21 0.39
CA PRO A 116 4.64 -6.61 -0.44
C PRO A 116 3.29 -6.02 -0.02
N ASP A 117 3.13 -5.72 1.27
CA ASP A 117 1.88 -5.29 1.92
C ASP A 117 1.91 -3.85 2.44
N LYS A 118 3.08 -3.22 2.52
CA LYS A 118 3.24 -1.90 3.14
C LYS A 118 4.48 -1.16 2.68
N LEU A 119 4.47 0.14 2.87
CA LEU A 119 5.64 1.01 2.79
C LEU A 119 5.99 1.50 4.20
N VAL A 120 7.28 1.50 4.55
CA VAL A 120 7.77 2.04 5.83
C VAL A 120 8.80 3.13 5.56
N ARG A 121 8.53 4.35 6.07
CA ARG A 121 9.47 5.47 6.07
C ARG A 121 9.94 5.75 7.49
N ARG A 122 11.26 5.73 7.68
CA ARG A 122 11.90 6.04 8.96
C ARG A 122 12.53 7.42 8.86
N TYR A 123 11.84 8.38 9.46
CA TYR A 123 12.36 9.74 9.67
C TYR A 123 13.18 9.80 10.95
N GLU A 124 13.87 10.91 11.17
CA GLU A 124 14.58 11.16 12.43
C GLU A 124 13.61 11.16 13.64
N LYS A 125 12.43 11.78 13.49
CA LYS A 125 11.47 12.01 14.58
C LYS A 125 10.27 11.03 14.60
N ALA A 126 10.13 10.16 13.61
CA ALA A 126 8.96 9.28 13.50
C ALA A 126 9.20 8.10 12.56
N VAL A 127 8.35 7.09 12.68
CA VAL A 127 8.24 6.01 11.70
C VAL A 127 6.83 6.02 11.13
N GLU A 128 6.72 6.17 9.82
CA GLU A 128 5.48 6.06 9.06
C GLU A 128 5.36 4.65 8.49
N THR A 129 4.21 4.01 8.68
CA THR A 129 3.81 2.79 7.98
C THR A 129 2.56 3.08 7.17
N PHE A 130 2.65 2.92 5.86
CA PHE A 130 1.55 3.10 4.92
C PHE A 130 1.07 1.75 4.39
N CYS A 131 -0.24 1.50 4.43
CA CYS A 131 -0.89 0.31 3.88
C CYS A 131 -2.14 0.69 3.09
N LEU A 132 -2.35 0.04 1.96
CA LEU A 132 -3.64 -0.01 1.27
C LEU A 132 -4.36 -1.29 1.71
N VAL A 133 -5.52 -1.14 2.34
CA VAL A 133 -6.29 -2.29 2.86
C VAL A 133 -7.13 -2.88 1.74
N ASP A 134 -7.15 -4.21 1.63
CA ASP A 134 -7.87 -4.93 0.56
C ASP A 134 -9.38 -4.65 0.55
N GLU A 135 -9.99 -4.68 1.73
CA GLU A 135 -11.40 -4.39 1.99
C GLU A 135 -11.56 -3.84 3.41
N PRO A 136 -12.31 -2.80 3.63
CA PRO A 136 -13.00 -1.89 2.71
C PRO A 136 -12.05 -0.93 1.98
N LYS A 137 -12.54 -0.01 1.13
CA LYS A 137 -11.72 1.05 0.48
C LYS A 137 -11.13 1.98 1.53
N LEU A 138 -9.98 1.60 2.05
CA LEU A 138 -9.34 2.23 3.20
C LEU A 138 -7.81 2.27 3.02
N LEU A 139 -7.23 3.41 3.34
CA LEU A 139 -5.80 3.57 3.54
C LEU A 139 -5.52 3.71 5.03
N TYR A 140 -4.42 3.12 5.46
CA TYR A 140 -3.93 3.19 6.82
C TYR A 140 -2.53 3.82 6.84
N VAL A 141 -2.40 4.92 7.57
CA VAL A 141 -1.13 5.62 7.80
C VAL A 141 -0.84 5.61 9.28
N ARG A 142 -0.03 4.65 9.74
CA ARG A 142 0.38 4.53 11.13
C ARG A 142 1.63 5.36 11.40
N MET A 143 1.67 5.98 12.56
CA MET A 143 2.79 6.78 13.05
C MET A 143 3.32 6.21 14.36
N ASP A 144 4.52 5.65 14.33
CA ASP A 144 5.20 5.05 15.49
C ASP A 144 6.45 5.86 15.87
N SER A 145 6.94 5.64 17.09
CA SER A 145 8.19 6.23 17.59
C SER A 145 8.26 7.75 17.42
N VAL A 146 7.12 8.43 17.52
CA VAL A 146 7.01 9.87 17.29
C VAL A 146 7.66 10.64 18.44
N GLN A 147 8.65 11.48 18.10
CA GLN A 147 9.29 12.40 19.05
C GLN A 147 8.59 13.75 18.97
N GLY A 148 7.41 13.83 19.60
CA GLY A 148 6.55 15.02 19.60
C GLY A 148 5.27 14.79 20.40
N LYS A 149 4.39 15.78 20.40
CA LYS A 149 3.10 15.74 21.10
C LYS A 149 1.91 15.53 20.15
N GLN A 150 2.04 16.05 18.94
CA GLN A 150 1.00 16.07 17.93
C GLN A 150 1.52 15.57 16.60
N ILE A 151 0.65 14.89 15.86
CA ILE A 151 0.86 14.54 14.45
C ILE A 151 -0.22 15.22 13.63
N SER A 152 0.16 15.68 12.43
CA SER A 152 -0.81 16.30 11.54
C SER A 152 -0.73 15.70 10.14
N PHE A 153 -1.88 15.71 9.48
CA PHE A 153 -2.10 15.18 8.14
C PHE A 153 -2.70 16.26 7.24
N MET A 154 -2.14 16.44 6.07
CA MET A 154 -2.68 17.30 5.03
C MET A 154 -2.94 16.49 3.76
N LEU A 155 -4.19 16.54 3.28
CA LEU A 155 -4.57 15.93 2.01
C LEU A 155 -4.18 16.84 0.85
N MET A 156 -3.65 16.23 -0.22
CA MET A 156 -3.22 16.94 -1.43
C MET A 156 -4.01 16.45 -2.65
N GLY A 157 -4.53 17.37 -3.45
CA GLY A 157 -5.21 17.03 -4.69
C GLY A 157 -6.08 18.16 -5.22
N GLU A 158 -5.98 18.45 -6.51
CA GLU A 158 -6.77 19.50 -7.18
C GLU A 158 -8.26 19.14 -7.32
N ASN A 159 -8.58 17.86 -7.23
CA ASN A 159 -9.94 17.34 -7.31
C ASN A 159 -10.67 17.35 -5.95
N VAL A 160 -9.96 17.57 -4.85
CA VAL A 160 -10.54 17.72 -3.52
C VAL A 160 -11.02 19.17 -3.37
N VAL A 161 -12.32 19.38 -3.11
CA VAL A 161 -12.91 20.72 -3.19
C VAL A 161 -13.33 21.27 -1.85
N ASP A 162 -14.12 20.55 -1.08
CA ASP A 162 -14.66 21.03 0.19
C ASP A 162 -14.23 20.13 1.34
N ALA A 163 -14.03 20.75 2.50
CA ALA A 163 -13.69 20.03 3.71
C ALA A 163 -14.59 20.49 4.87
N ARG A 164 -15.07 19.55 5.67
CA ARG A 164 -15.82 19.83 6.88
C ARG A 164 -15.49 18.85 8.00
N LYS A 165 -15.51 19.36 9.21
CA LYS A 165 -15.40 18.53 10.40
C LYS A 165 -16.70 17.76 10.64
N ASP A 166 -16.59 16.48 10.98
CA ASP A 166 -17.69 15.59 11.34
C ASP A 166 -17.30 14.75 12.56
N GLY A 167 -17.66 15.23 13.75
CA GLY A 167 -17.23 14.62 15.01
C GLY A 167 -15.70 14.55 15.12
N ASN A 168 -15.17 13.33 15.26
CA ASN A 168 -13.73 13.05 15.30
C ASN A 168 -13.17 12.65 13.93
N SER A 169 -13.72 13.19 12.85
CA SER A 169 -13.22 13.03 11.49
C SER A 169 -13.35 14.31 10.67
N VAL A 170 -12.65 14.35 9.54
CA VAL A 170 -12.84 15.37 8.51
C VAL A 170 -13.30 14.68 7.23
N LEU A 171 -14.33 15.25 6.60
CA LEU A 171 -14.87 14.80 5.33
C LEU A 171 -14.44 15.76 4.24
N TYR A 172 -13.93 15.20 3.15
CA TYR A 172 -13.64 15.93 1.93
C TYR A 172 -14.55 15.42 0.80
N THR A 173 -15.02 16.33 -0.04
CA THR A 173 -15.72 15.98 -1.28
C THR A 173 -14.78 16.09 -2.46
N THR A 174 -15.06 15.30 -3.52
CA THR A 174 -14.27 15.33 -4.75
C THR A 174 -15.13 15.78 -5.92
N LYS A 175 -14.53 16.45 -6.90
CA LYS A 175 -15.23 16.89 -8.13
C LYS A 175 -15.78 15.71 -8.95
N GLU A 176 -15.05 14.59 -8.94
CA GLU A 176 -15.36 13.43 -9.81
C GLU A 176 -16.38 12.46 -9.22
N SER A 177 -16.63 12.56 -7.92
CA SER A 177 -17.57 11.69 -7.19
C SER A 177 -18.23 12.46 -6.04
N PRO A 178 -19.11 13.43 -6.36
CA PRO A 178 -19.72 14.31 -5.36
C PRO A 178 -20.67 13.56 -4.40
N GLU A 179 -21.11 12.36 -4.75
CA GLU A 179 -21.90 11.47 -3.91
C GLU A 179 -21.10 10.74 -2.84
N ASN A 180 -19.76 10.74 -2.97
CA ASN A 180 -18.83 10.10 -2.05
C ASN A 180 -17.99 11.13 -1.30
N VAL A 181 -17.46 10.70 -0.18
CA VAL A 181 -16.53 11.49 0.63
C VAL A 181 -15.22 10.74 0.85
N ILE A 182 -14.15 11.49 1.06
CA ILE A 182 -12.93 10.99 1.70
C ILE A 182 -13.09 11.33 3.18
N ARG A 183 -13.23 10.32 4.03
CA ARG A 183 -13.26 10.48 5.48
C ARG A 183 -11.88 10.21 6.05
N ILE A 184 -11.35 11.17 6.79
CA ILE A 184 -10.08 11.04 7.51
C ILE A 184 -10.36 11.09 9.00
N ALA A 185 -9.92 10.06 9.71
CA ALA A 185 -10.09 9.93 11.15
C ALA A 185 -8.79 9.43 11.80
N PRO A 186 -8.55 9.69 13.11
CA PRO A 186 -7.45 9.10 13.83
C PRO A 186 -7.60 7.57 13.94
N VAL A 187 -6.50 6.84 14.03
CA VAL A 187 -6.50 5.38 14.21
C VAL A 187 -7.18 5.02 15.54
N ALA A 188 -6.64 5.45 16.65
CA ALA A 188 -7.34 5.37 17.93
C ALA A 188 -8.30 6.56 18.08
N GLU A 189 -9.42 6.38 18.76
CA GLU A 189 -10.35 7.47 19.03
C GLU A 189 -9.66 8.61 19.79
N ALA A 190 -9.63 9.78 19.18
CA ALA A 190 -9.05 10.99 19.75
C ALA A 190 -9.78 12.22 19.21
N GLY A 191 -9.72 13.31 19.96
CA GLY A 191 -10.15 14.61 19.46
C GLY A 191 -9.28 15.07 18.30
N ILE A 192 -9.88 15.75 17.32
CA ILE A 192 -9.19 16.35 16.20
C ILE A 192 -9.30 17.87 16.22
N GLU A 193 -8.24 18.53 15.81
CA GLU A 193 -8.25 19.94 15.38
C GLU A 193 -8.18 19.96 13.85
N PHE A 194 -8.97 20.84 13.24
CA PHE A 194 -8.97 21.03 11.79
C PHE A 194 -8.92 22.51 11.46
N ALA A 195 -7.80 22.96 10.93
CA ALA A 195 -7.57 24.35 10.53
C ALA A 195 -6.60 24.35 9.32
N ASP A 196 -6.76 25.30 8.40
CA ASP A 196 -5.86 25.51 7.25
C ASP A 196 -5.60 24.21 6.44
N ASN A 197 -6.62 23.40 6.28
CA ASN A 197 -6.56 22.08 5.63
C ASN A 197 -5.65 21.06 6.35
N LEU A 198 -5.29 21.31 7.59
CA LEU A 198 -4.45 20.46 8.41
C LEU A 198 -5.30 19.75 9.47
N ILE A 199 -5.26 18.43 9.52
CA ILE A 199 -5.90 17.60 10.54
C ILE A 199 -4.85 17.28 11.58
N THR A 200 -5.03 17.74 12.80
CA THR A 200 -4.07 17.54 13.91
C THR A 200 -4.69 16.67 14.99
N VAL A 201 -3.92 15.69 15.46
CA VAL A 201 -4.31 14.76 16.53
C VAL A 201 -3.14 14.58 17.52
N PRO A 202 -3.40 14.19 18.78
CA PRO A 202 -2.32 13.82 19.69
C PRO A 202 -1.57 12.56 19.18
N VAL A 203 -0.29 12.43 19.48
CA VAL A 203 0.55 11.26 19.10
C VAL A 203 -0.09 9.93 19.53
N ALA A 204 -0.79 9.91 20.67
CA ALA A 204 -1.50 8.72 21.16
C ALA A 204 -2.60 8.21 20.19
N ALA A 205 -3.03 9.02 19.22
CA ALA A 205 -3.95 8.59 18.17
C ALA A 205 -3.34 7.56 17.20
N GLY A 206 -2.00 7.46 17.13
CA GLY A 206 -1.29 6.43 16.39
C GLY A 206 -1.30 6.58 14.87
N GLY A 207 -1.88 7.66 14.32
CA GLY A 207 -1.94 7.90 12.88
C GLY A 207 -3.35 8.16 12.35
N PHE A 208 -3.57 7.85 11.06
CA PHE A 208 -4.77 8.22 10.33
C PHE A 208 -5.33 7.05 9.52
N LEU A 209 -6.66 6.94 9.50
CA LEU A 209 -7.45 6.10 8.62
C LEU A 209 -8.10 6.99 7.57
N ILE A 210 -7.98 6.64 6.31
CA ILE A 210 -8.55 7.38 5.18
C ILE A 210 -9.48 6.44 4.42
N ALA A 211 -10.79 6.66 4.50
CA ALA A 211 -11.80 5.84 3.85
C ALA A 211 -12.48 6.62 2.72
N PHE A 212 -12.89 5.92 1.66
CA PHE A 212 -13.62 6.48 0.54
C PHE A 212 -14.92 5.73 0.28
N GLY A 213 -16.01 6.46 0.12
CA GLY A 213 -17.35 5.94 -0.15
C GLY A 213 -18.41 6.96 0.20
N THR A 214 -19.68 6.53 0.30
CA THR A 214 -20.70 7.38 0.90
C THR A 214 -20.31 7.74 2.34
N GLU A 215 -20.98 8.72 2.94
CA GLU A 215 -20.71 9.08 4.34
C GLU A 215 -20.87 7.88 5.29
N GLU A 216 -21.86 7.03 5.02
CA GLU A 216 -22.13 5.83 5.81
C GLU A 216 -21.07 4.76 5.57
N ASP A 217 -20.76 4.41 4.30
CA ASP A 217 -19.77 3.39 3.97
C ASP A 217 -18.39 3.76 4.53
N SER A 218 -17.98 5.02 4.38
CA SER A 218 -16.70 5.51 4.89
C SER A 218 -16.60 5.46 6.40
N ARG A 219 -17.70 5.67 7.12
CA ARG A 219 -17.78 5.52 8.57
C ARG A 219 -17.68 4.06 8.97
N GLN A 220 -18.47 3.19 8.33
CA GLN A 220 -18.46 1.73 8.61
C GLN A 220 -17.08 1.12 8.35
N ALA A 221 -16.38 1.57 7.31
CA ALA A 221 -15.02 1.14 6.99
C ALA A 221 -14.05 1.42 8.15
N ILE A 222 -14.07 2.64 8.70
CA ILE A 222 -13.21 3.03 9.82
C ILE A 222 -13.59 2.29 11.10
N ASP A 223 -14.89 2.20 11.40
CA ASP A 223 -15.38 1.52 12.60
C ASP A 223 -15.09 0.01 12.55
N GLY A 224 -15.23 -0.60 11.38
CA GLY A 224 -14.87 -2.00 11.12
C GLY A 224 -13.38 -2.24 11.36
N PHE A 225 -12.51 -1.44 10.78
CA PHE A 225 -11.07 -1.53 10.97
C PHE A 225 -10.66 -1.40 12.44
N ARG A 226 -11.24 -0.45 13.18
CA ARG A 226 -10.97 -0.27 14.62
C ARG A 226 -11.40 -1.46 15.48
N LYS A 227 -12.50 -2.15 15.11
CA LYS A 227 -13.01 -3.34 15.85
C LYS A 227 -12.16 -4.58 15.59
N GLU A 228 -11.70 -4.76 14.37
CA GLU A 228 -10.94 -5.95 13.98
C GLU A 228 -9.45 -5.84 14.29
N GLY A 229 -8.96 -4.62 14.42
CA GLY A 229 -7.54 -4.32 14.54
C GLY A 229 -6.79 -4.53 13.21
N GLU A 230 -5.50 -4.27 13.26
CA GLU A 230 -4.57 -4.58 12.17
C GLU A 230 -4.30 -6.11 12.22
N LYS A 231 -4.87 -6.88 11.28
CA LYS A 231 -4.61 -8.32 11.12
C LYS A 231 -3.40 -8.58 10.26
#